data_6a56cbe56a01131b15fa9d02832a4b75
#
_entry.id   6a56cbe56a01131b15fa9d02832a4b75
#
_cell.length_a   1.000
_cell.length_b   1.000
_cell.length_c   1.000
_cell.angle_alpha   90.00
_cell.angle_beta   90.00
_cell.angle_gamma   90.00
#
_symmetry.space_group_name_H-M   'P 1'
#
loop_
_entity.id
_entity.type
_entity.pdbx_description
1 polymer ?
#
loop_
_entity_poly.entity_id
_entity_poly.type
_entity_poly.pdbx_seq_one_letter_code
_entity_poly.pdbx_strand_id
1 'polypeptide(L)'
;HTLVQYFKDDATAFNAQKKDVITGKGILNNYISEHIMLAARELGIPNHFISRISDREQLIRKLEIIPVEVVVRNVAAGSICPRLGLEEGTMLNNTLVEFCLKNDSLGDPIIAPEHIFTFGWATPEELEVIVKETLRINDFLTGLFLGIGVRLIDFKLEFGRCYHDQDTTDDNVIMLADE
;
A
#
# COMPACT_ATOMS: atom_id res chain seq x y z
N HIS A 1 21.63 3.34 -1.87
CA HIS A 1 20.54 2.37 -2.00
C HIS A 1 19.52 2.37 -0.83
N THR A 2 19.64 3.32 0.10
CA THR A 2 18.68 3.52 1.20
C THR A 2 18.20 4.97 1.25
N LEU A 3 17.04 5.19 1.89
CA LEU A 3 16.44 6.50 2.12
C LEU A 3 16.04 6.60 3.59
N VAL A 4 15.92 7.84 4.08
CA VAL A 4 15.27 8.14 5.36
C VAL A 4 13.88 8.68 5.06
N GLN A 5 12.87 7.97 5.53
CA GLN A 5 11.46 8.39 5.46
C GLN A 5 11.12 9.14 6.74
N TYR A 6 10.53 10.35 6.59
CA TYR A 6 10.11 11.18 7.72
C TYR A 6 8.59 11.26 7.79
N PHE A 7 8.01 10.91 8.94
CA PHE A 7 6.57 10.91 9.21
C PHE A 7 6.12 12.25 9.78
N LYS A 8 5.31 12.97 8.99
CA LYS A 8 4.75 14.27 9.35
C LYS A 8 3.44 14.16 10.13
N ASP A 9 3.08 15.21 10.80
CA ASP A 9 1.78 15.36 11.46
C ASP A 9 0.69 15.88 10.51
N ASP A 10 1.07 16.18 9.27
CA ASP A 10 0.13 16.67 8.27
C ASP A 10 -0.98 15.63 8.01
N ALA A 11 -2.21 16.10 7.97
CA ALA A 11 -3.38 15.33 7.59
C ALA A 11 -4.06 16.00 6.38
N THR A 12 -4.33 15.22 5.35
CA THR A 12 -5.03 15.68 4.15
C THR A 12 -6.27 14.86 3.91
N ALA A 13 -7.31 15.48 3.37
CA ALA A 13 -8.52 14.80 2.93
C ALA A 13 -9.06 15.43 1.64
N PHE A 14 -9.87 14.67 0.89
CA PHE A 14 -10.48 15.10 -0.38
C PHE A 14 -9.45 15.63 -1.38
N ASN A 15 -8.46 14.80 -1.73
CA ASN A 15 -7.36 15.16 -2.64
C ASN A 15 -6.66 16.47 -2.21
N ALA A 16 -6.26 16.53 -0.96
CA ALA A 16 -5.59 17.67 -0.32
C ALA A 16 -6.39 19.00 -0.30
N GLN A 17 -7.70 18.98 -0.59
CA GLN A 17 -8.55 20.16 -0.45
C GLN A 17 -8.75 20.58 1.01
N LYS A 18 -8.69 19.62 1.95
CA LYS A 18 -8.63 19.89 3.39
C LYS A 18 -7.25 19.51 3.89
N LYS A 19 -6.64 20.43 4.62
CA LYS A 19 -5.34 20.23 5.27
C LYS A 19 -5.47 20.62 6.74
N ASP A 20 -4.92 19.78 7.60
CA ASP A 20 -4.85 20.02 9.05
C ASP A 20 -3.56 19.39 9.60
N VAL A 21 -3.25 19.67 10.85
CA VAL A 21 -2.11 19.08 11.56
C VAL A 21 -2.64 18.34 12.78
N ILE A 22 -2.40 17.05 12.85
CA ILE A 22 -2.78 16.21 13.99
C ILE A 22 -1.50 15.92 14.79
N THR A 23 -1.30 16.62 15.88
CA THR A 23 -0.11 16.49 16.71
C THR A 23 0.09 15.03 17.16
N GLY A 24 1.28 14.49 16.87
CA GLY A 24 1.66 13.12 17.22
C GLY A 24 1.26 12.07 16.17
N LYS A 25 0.50 12.43 15.12
CA LYS A 25 0.12 11.49 14.04
C LYS A 25 1.34 10.82 13.41
N GLY A 26 2.38 11.61 13.09
CA GLY A 26 3.59 11.09 12.47
C GLY A 26 4.33 10.10 13.37
N ILE A 27 4.36 10.33 14.68
CA ILE A 27 4.97 9.38 15.63
C ILE A 27 4.18 8.06 15.62
N LEU A 28 2.86 8.14 15.76
CA LEU A 28 2.01 6.93 15.76
C LEU A 28 2.11 6.16 14.45
N ASN A 29 2.06 6.86 13.32
CA ASN A 29 2.21 6.22 12.01
C ASN A 29 3.56 5.52 11.86
N ASN A 30 4.65 6.13 12.32
CA ASN A 30 5.97 5.51 12.27
C ASN A 30 6.03 4.20 13.09
N TYR A 31 5.43 4.18 14.29
CA TYR A 31 5.38 2.96 15.11
C TYR A 31 4.46 1.88 14.54
N ILE A 32 3.30 2.27 13.98
CA ILE A 32 2.36 1.34 13.35
C ILE A 32 2.99 0.72 12.10
N SER A 33 3.60 1.54 11.24
CA SER A 33 4.30 1.09 10.04
C SER A 33 5.43 0.10 10.39
N GLU A 34 6.32 0.43 11.36
CA GLU A 34 7.33 -0.50 11.85
C GLU A 34 6.72 -1.84 12.26
N HIS A 35 5.64 -1.82 13.06
CA HIS A 35 5.01 -3.03 13.56
C HIS A 35 4.45 -3.89 12.42
N ILE A 36 3.72 -3.28 11.49
CA ILE A 36 3.11 -3.97 10.34
C ILE A 36 4.19 -4.51 9.40
N MET A 37 5.21 -3.70 9.06
CA MET A 37 6.27 -4.12 8.14
C MET A 37 7.13 -5.26 8.72
N LEU A 38 7.42 -5.24 10.02
CA LEU A 38 8.12 -6.34 10.69
C LEU A 38 7.29 -7.62 10.68
N ALA A 39 6.01 -7.53 11.06
CA ALA A 39 5.12 -8.69 11.06
C ALA A 39 4.90 -9.27 9.66
N ALA A 40 4.74 -8.42 8.63
CA ALA A 40 4.67 -8.84 7.24
C ALA A 40 5.96 -9.58 6.79
N ARG A 41 7.13 -9.11 7.24
CA ARG A 41 8.41 -9.77 6.95
C ARG A 41 8.48 -11.17 7.57
N GLU A 42 8.03 -11.34 8.81
CA GLU A 42 7.97 -12.67 9.46
C GLU A 42 7.07 -13.65 8.70
N LEU A 43 6.06 -13.14 8.00
CA LEU A 43 5.21 -13.92 7.09
C LEU A 43 5.84 -14.15 5.72
N GLY A 44 7.06 -13.67 5.47
CA GLY A 44 7.76 -13.78 4.20
C GLY A 44 7.22 -12.85 3.11
N ILE A 45 6.63 -11.72 3.48
CA ILE A 45 6.20 -10.64 2.57
C ILE A 45 7.35 -9.63 2.45
N PRO A 46 8.02 -9.54 1.28
CA PRO A 46 9.11 -8.59 1.08
C PRO A 46 8.63 -7.14 1.22
N ASN A 47 9.37 -6.32 1.97
CA ASN A 47 9.05 -4.90 2.12
C ASN A 47 10.29 -4.03 2.27
N HIS A 48 10.12 -2.73 2.07
CA HIS A 48 11.21 -1.77 2.03
C HIS A 48 11.78 -1.41 3.42
N PHE A 49 11.08 -1.69 4.50
CA PHE A 49 11.48 -1.29 5.85
C PHE A 49 12.81 -1.96 6.25
N ILE A 50 13.73 -1.19 6.83
CA ILE A 50 14.99 -1.69 7.39
C ILE A 50 14.96 -1.58 8.91
N SER A 51 14.84 -0.36 9.43
CA SER A 51 14.81 -0.09 10.86
C SER A 51 14.21 1.29 11.17
N ARG A 52 13.63 1.45 12.35
CA ARG A 52 13.27 2.77 12.87
C ARG A 52 14.52 3.47 13.40
N ILE A 53 14.74 4.74 13.02
CA ILE A 53 15.88 5.56 13.42
C ILE A 53 15.52 6.44 14.61
N SER A 54 14.32 7.04 14.56
CA SER A 54 13.81 7.93 15.62
C SER A 54 12.29 7.76 15.74
N ASP A 55 11.66 8.57 16.60
CA ASP A 55 10.19 8.58 16.73
C ASP A 55 9.48 8.93 15.42
N ARG A 56 10.15 9.61 14.49
CA ARG A 56 9.56 10.09 13.24
C ARG A 56 10.27 9.62 11.97
N GLU A 57 11.31 8.79 12.09
CA GLU A 57 12.15 8.43 10.95
C GLU A 57 12.38 6.93 10.87
N GLN A 58 12.31 6.42 9.65
CA GLN A 58 12.66 5.05 9.28
C GLN A 58 13.76 5.05 8.23
N LEU A 59 14.67 4.09 8.33
CA LEU A 59 15.56 3.71 7.26
C LEU A 59 14.83 2.69 6.39
N ILE A 60 14.75 2.96 5.10
CA ILE A 60 14.07 2.11 4.13
C ILE A 60 14.98 1.82 2.93
N ARG A 61 14.71 0.74 2.20
CA ARG A 61 15.31 0.50 0.89
C ARG A 61 14.76 1.49 -0.13
N LYS A 62 15.63 2.03 -0.96
CA LYS A 62 15.21 2.81 -2.12
C LYS A 62 14.66 1.85 -3.17
N LEU A 63 13.40 2.01 -3.54
CA LEU A 63 12.74 1.25 -4.58
C LEU A 63 12.47 2.13 -5.79
N GLU A 64 12.36 1.51 -6.96
CA GLU A 64 11.69 2.09 -8.11
C GLU A 64 10.20 1.83 -7.96
N ILE A 65 9.43 2.85 -7.58
CA ILE A 65 8.00 2.72 -7.33
C ILE A 65 7.27 2.42 -8.63
N ILE A 66 6.45 1.38 -8.63
CA ILE A 66 5.50 1.08 -9.70
C ILE A 66 4.36 2.10 -9.58
N PRO A 67 4.03 2.85 -10.65
CA PRO A 67 3.06 3.94 -10.57
C PRO A 67 1.61 3.41 -10.54
N VAL A 68 1.36 2.39 -9.73
CA VAL A 68 0.07 1.73 -9.55
C VAL A 68 -0.21 1.61 -8.05
N GLU A 69 -1.32 2.15 -7.62
CA GLU A 69 -1.87 1.93 -6.30
C GLU A 69 -2.81 0.73 -6.33
N VAL A 70 -2.69 -0.14 -5.35
CA VAL A 70 -3.53 -1.33 -5.20
C VAL A 70 -4.52 -1.11 -4.07
N VAL A 71 -5.79 -0.99 -4.39
CA VAL A 71 -6.87 -0.77 -3.41
C VAL A 71 -7.57 -2.09 -3.13
N VAL A 72 -7.61 -2.47 -1.86
CA VAL A 72 -8.28 -3.70 -1.39
C VAL A 72 -9.55 -3.32 -0.64
N ARG A 73 -10.66 -3.98 -0.97
CA ARG A 73 -11.94 -3.75 -0.29
C ARG A 73 -12.58 -5.06 0.16
N ASN A 74 -12.90 -5.13 1.44
CA ASN A 74 -13.66 -6.22 2.05
C ASN A 74 -15.14 -5.83 2.26
N VAL A 75 -15.38 -4.53 2.39
CA VAL A 75 -16.69 -3.92 2.59
C VAL A 75 -16.82 -2.73 1.66
N ALA A 76 -18.01 -2.46 1.13
CA ALA A 76 -18.25 -1.29 0.30
C ALA A 76 -18.15 -0.02 1.15
N ALA A 77 -17.19 0.84 0.84
CA ALA A 77 -16.98 2.13 1.49
C ALA A 77 -16.29 3.14 0.54
N GLY A 78 -16.49 4.41 0.78
CA GLY A 78 -15.87 5.48 0.02
C GLY A 78 -16.25 5.50 -1.46
N SER A 79 -15.27 5.64 -2.37
CA SER A 79 -15.51 5.91 -3.80
C SER A 79 -16.27 4.81 -4.56
N ILE A 80 -16.23 3.56 -4.10
CA ILE A 80 -16.95 2.45 -4.74
C ILE A 80 -18.47 2.61 -4.62
N CYS A 81 -18.96 3.18 -3.50
CA CYS A 81 -20.41 3.30 -3.23
C CYS A 81 -21.12 4.15 -4.30
N PRO A 82 -20.77 5.42 -4.53
CA PRO A 82 -21.40 6.21 -5.57
C PRO A 82 -21.11 5.71 -6.98
N ARG A 83 -19.92 5.11 -7.20
CA ARG A 83 -19.52 4.61 -8.52
C ARG A 83 -20.34 3.41 -9.00
N LEU A 84 -20.71 2.50 -8.09
CA LEU A 84 -21.45 1.28 -8.40
C LEU A 84 -22.88 1.27 -7.81
N GLY A 85 -23.32 2.37 -7.19
CA GLY A 85 -24.64 2.46 -6.58
C GLY A 85 -24.82 1.54 -5.37
N LEU A 86 -23.75 1.31 -4.60
CA LEU A 86 -23.77 0.45 -3.42
C LEU A 86 -24.08 1.27 -2.15
N GLU A 87 -24.78 0.64 -1.21
CA GLU A 87 -24.93 1.18 0.14
C GLU A 87 -23.63 1.00 0.92
N GLU A 88 -23.20 2.05 1.62
CA GLU A 88 -21.98 2.00 2.46
C GLU A 88 -22.18 0.98 3.59
N GLY A 89 -21.14 0.17 3.83
CA GLY A 89 -21.19 -0.93 4.80
C GLY A 89 -21.68 -2.26 4.21
N THR A 90 -22.06 -2.30 2.94
CA THR A 90 -22.42 -3.57 2.26
C THR A 90 -21.23 -4.50 2.23
N MET A 91 -21.41 -5.73 2.78
CA MET A 91 -20.38 -6.78 2.71
C MET A 91 -20.20 -7.24 1.26
N LEU A 92 -18.95 -7.27 0.81
CA LEU A 92 -18.63 -7.84 -0.49
C LEU A 92 -18.55 -9.37 -0.38
N ASN A 93 -19.01 -10.09 -1.40
CA ASN A 93 -18.98 -11.56 -1.42
C ASN A 93 -17.54 -12.10 -1.46
N ASN A 94 -16.63 -11.33 -2.03
CA ASN A 94 -15.21 -11.63 -2.11
C ASN A 94 -14.40 -10.36 -1.88
N THR A 95 -13.16 -10.49 -1.44
CA THR A 95 -12.21 -9.38 -1.43
C THR A 95 -12.05 -8.83 -2.84
N LEU A 96 -12.30 -7.55 -3.01
CA LEU A 96 -12.11 -6.84 -4.28
C LEU A 96 -10.73 -6.20 -4.29
N VAL A 97 -9.98 -6.43 -5.37
CA VAL A 97 -8.71 -5.76 -5.65
C VAL A 97 -8.91 -4.87 -6.86
N GLU A 98 -8.63 -3.58 -6.71
CA GLU A 98 -8.72 -2.57 -7.75
C GLU A 98 -7.35 -1.90 -7.95
N PHE A 99 -7.10 -1.41 -9.15
CA PHE A 99 -5.87 -0.67 -9.47
C PHE A 99 -6.20 0.77 -9.79
N CYS A 100 -5.39 1.69 -9.27
CA CYS A 100 -5.43 3.10 -9.63
C CYS A 100 -4.07 3.52 -10.17
N LEU A 101 -4.07 4.42 -11.15
CA LEU A 101 -2.83 5.08 -11.54
C LEU A 101 -2.42 6.07 -10.45
N LYS A 102 -1.20 5.94 -9.93
CA LYS A 102 -0.64 6.89 -8.97
C LYS A 102 -0.32 8.23 -9.66
N ASN A 103 -1.31 9.09 -9.73
CA ASN A 103 -1.18 10.41 -10.33
C ASN A 103 -2.20 11.39 -9.72
N ASP A 104 -1.78 12.11 -8.68
CA ASP A 104 -2.62 13.10 -7.96
C ASP A 104 -3.25 14.13 -8.90
N SER A 105 -2.52 14.53 -9.96
CA SER A 105 -3.02 15.54 -10.91
C SER A 105 -4.19 15.06 -11.76
N LEU A 106 -4.34 13.74 -11.90
CA LEU A 106 -5.46 13.09 -12.58
C LEU A 106 -6.51 12.56 -11.61
N GLY A 107 -6.29 12.71 -10.30
CA GLY A 107 -7.19 12.21 -9.25
C GLY A 107 -7.15 10.69 -9.09
N ASP A 108 -5.99 10.08 -9.32
CA ASP A 108 -5.72 8.64 -9.15
C ASP A 108 -6.78 7.76 -9.81
N PRO A 109 -6.95 7.85 -11.15
CA PRO A 109 -8.04 7.18 -11.84
C PRO A 109 -7.91 5.66 -11.76
N ILE A 110 -9.06 4.97 -11.64
CA ILE A 110 -9.11 3.51 -11.73
C ILE A 110 -8.68 3.06 -13.12
N ILE A 111 -7.85 2.04 -13.16
CA ILE A 111 -7.30 1.45 -14.37
C ILE A 111 -7.51 -0.07 -14.38
N ALA A 112 -7.56 -0.66 -15.57
CA ALA A 112 -7.57 -2.10 -15.76
C ALA A 112 -6.13 -2.64 -15.90
N PRO A 113 -5.90 -3.95 -15.65
CA PRO A 113 -4.61 -4.59 -15.89
C PRO A 113 -4.05 -4.34 -17.30
N GLU A 114 -4.90 -4.28 -18.30
CA GLU A 114 -4.51 -4.00 -19.69
C GLU A 114 -3.85 -2.62 -19.85
N HIS A 115 -4.28 -1.61 -19.09
CA HIS A 115 -3.62 -0.31 -19.08
C HIS A 115 -2.19 -0.44 -18.50
N ILE A 116 -2.03 -1.20 -17.40
CA ILE A 116 -0.74 -1.41 -16.74
C ILE A 116 0.27 -2.00 -17.74
N PHE A 117 -0.15 -3.02 -18.47
CA PHE A 117 0.70 -3.70 -19.45
C PHE A 117 0.95 -2.84 -20.70
N THR A 118 -0.10 -2.19 -21.22
CA THR A 118 -0.01 -1.38 -22.44
C THR A 118 0.95 -0.20 -22.27
N PHE A 119 0.95 0.42 -21.10
CA PHE A 119 1.83 1.56 -20.81
C PHE A 119 3.17 1.14 -20.19
N GLY A 120 3.40 -0.16 -19.99
CA GLY A 120 4.67 -0.68 -19.46
C GLY A 120 4.95 -0.30 -18.01
N TRP A 121 3.92 -0.06 -17.20
CA TRP A 121 4.08 0.27 -15.78
C TRP A 121 4.50 -0.94 -14.94
N ALA A 122 3.97 -2.12 -15.27
CA ALA A 122 4.40 -3.40 -14.74
C ALA A 122 4.20 -4.51 -15.79
N THR A 123 4.95 -5.61 -15.65
CA THR A 123 4.74 -6.82 -16.46
C THR A 123 3.58 -7.65 -15.88
N PRO A 124 3.02 -8.61 -16.66
CA PRO A 124 2.02 -9.55 -16.14
C PRO A 124 2.52 -10.34 -14.93
N GLU A 125 3.79 -10.78 -14.95
CA GLU A 125 4.42 -11.53 -13.88
C GLU A 125 4.59 -10.69 -12.60
N GLU A 126 4.99 -9.42 -12.75
CA GLU A 126 5.06 -8.48 -11.62
C GLU A 126 3.68 -8.24 -11.02
N LEU A 127 2.65 -8.06 -11.85
CA LEU A 127 1.29 -7.84 -11.37
C LEU A 127 0.74 -9.08 -10.65
N GLU A 128 1.06 -10.29 -11.11
CA GLU A 128 0.71 -11.53 -10.43
C GLU A 128 1.32 -11.60 -9.02
N VAL A 129 2.61 -11.23 -8.88
CA VAL A 129 3.28 -11.15 -7.58
C VAL A 129 2.60 -10.10 -6.69
N ILE A 130 2.32 -8.90 -7.23
CA ILE A 130 1.64 -7.82 -6.49
C ILE A 130 0.29 -8.28 -5.97
N VAL A 131 -0.55 -8.89 -6.80
CA VAL A 131 -1.88 -9.39 -6.40
C VAL A 131 -1.76 -10.47 -5.33
N LYS A 132 -0.86 -11.43 -5.51
CA LYS A 132 -0.61 -12.50 -4.54
C LYS A 132 -0.21 -11.94 -3.17
N GLU A 133 0.78 -11.04 -3.12
CA GLU A 133 1.21 -10.44 -1.87
C GLU A 133 0.13 -9.54 -1.26
N THR A 134 -0.62 -8.81 -2.08
CA THR A 134 -1.77 -8.00 -1.64
C THR A 134 -2.82 -8.84 -0.91
N LEU A 135 -3.20 -10.00 -1.44
CA LEU A 135 -4.18 -10.88 -0.78
C LEU A 135 -3.62 -11.47 0.52
N ARG A 136 -2.35 -11.82 0.58
CA ARG A 136 -1.69 -12.27 1.82
C ARG A 136 -1.67 -11.16 2.88
N ILE A 137 -1.39 -9.92 2.46
CA ILE A 137 -1.45 -8.75 3.35
C ILE A 137 -2.88 -8.53 3.85
N ASN A 138 -3.90 -8.68 2.98
CA ASN A 138 -5.30 -8.57 3.40
C ASN A 138 -5.66 -9.59 4.49
N ASP A 139 -5.27 -10.84 4.32
CA ASP A 139 -5.56 -11.89 5.31
C ASP A 139 -4.85 -11.60 6.64
N PHE A 140 -3.60 -11.20 6.58
CA PHE A 140 -2.81 -10.80 7.75
C PHE A 140 -3.45 -9.61 8.49
N LEU A 141 -3.72 -8.50 7.79
CA LEU A 141 -4.30 -7.30 8.40
C LEU A 141 -5.71 -7.56 8.92
N THR A 142 -6.51 -8.32 8.20
CA THR A 142 -7.86 -8.72 8.67
C THR A 142 -7.78 -9.46 10.00
N GLY A 143 -6.88 -10.42 10.13
CA GLY A 143 -6.66 -11.15 11.38
C GLY A 143 -6.13 -10.26 12.51
N LEU A 144 -5.14 -9.39 12.20
CA LEU A 144 -4.55 -8.46 13.16
C LEU A 144 -5.60 -7.51 13.76
N PHE A 145 -6.39 -6.85 12.90
CA PHE A 145 -7.40 -5.90 13.35
C PHE A 145 -8.59 -6.60 14.03
N LEU A 146 -8.99 -7.76 13.54
CA LEU A 146 -10.06 -8.55 14.18
C LEU A 146 -9.66 -8.95 15.61
N GLY A 147 -8.38 -9.25 15.85
CA GLY A 147 -7.85 -9.58 17.17
C GLY A 147 -8.03 -8.48 18.23
N ILE A 148 -8.17 -7.23 17.79
CA ILE A 148 -8.43 -6.07 18.66
C ILE A 148 -9.86 -5.53 18.54
N GLY A 149 -10.78 -6.30 17.92
CA GLY A 149 -12.19 -5.93 17.76
C GLY A 149 -12.46 -4.89 16.68
N VAL A 150 -11.53 -4.67 15.75
CA VAL A 150 -11.66 -3.74 14.61
C VAL A 150 -11.87 -4.55 13.33
N ARG A 151 -12.83 -4.15 12.50
CA ARG A 151 -13.03 -4.73 11.17
C ARG A 151 -12.26 -3.95 10.13
N LEU A 152 -11.41 -4.63 9.36
CA LEU A 152 -10.74 -4.05 8.20
C LEU A 152 -11.75 -3.89 7.05
N ILE A 153 -11.99 -2.65 6.66
CA ILE A 153 -12.95 -2.29 5.59
C ILE A 153 -12.23 -2.27 4.25
N ASP A 154 -11.26 -1.40 4.11
CA ASP A 154 -10.44 -1.26 2.92
C ASP A 154 -9.06 -0.70 3.30
N PHE A 155 -8.13 -0.80 2.38
CA PHE A 155 -6.80 -0.18 2.49
C PHE A 155 -6.16 -0.06 1.09
N LYS A 156 -5.07 0.68 1.01
CA LYS A 156 -4.30 0.91 -0.20
C LYS A 156 -2.85 0.51 0.01
N LEU A 157 -2.25 -0.10 -1.01
CA LEU A 157 -0.84 -0.50 -1.01
C LEU A 157 -0.13 0.07 -2.23
N GLU A 158 1.18 0.29 -2.06
CA GLU A 158 2.10 0.60 -3.15
C GLU A 158 3.25 -0.40 -3.15
N PHE A 159 3.74 -0.71 -4.33
CA PHE A 159 4.85 -1.64 -4.53
C PHE A 159 5.96 -1.00 -5.36
N GLY A 160 7.16 -1.50 -5.21
CA GLY A 160 8.30 -1.07 -5.98
C GLY A 160 9.29 -2.19 -6.27
N ARG A 161 10.16 -1.96 -7.25
CA ARG A 161 11.24 -2.87 -7.62
C ARG A 161 12.47 -2.56 -6.79
N CYS A 162 13.02 -3.57 -6.15
CA CYS A 162 14.32 -3.50 -5.50
C CYS A 162 15.36 -4.10 -6.43
N TYR A 163 16.28 -3.27 -6.90
CA TYR A 163 17.43 -3.73 -7.68
C TYR A 163 18.56 -4.08 -6.73
N HIS A 164 19.02 -5.33 -6.76
CA HIS A 164 20.24 -5.71 -6.09
C HIS A 164 21.47 -5.22 -6.89
N ASP A 165 22.57 -4.91 -6.21
CA ASP A 165 23.81 -4.47 -6.86
C ASP A 165 24.30 -5.50 -7.91
N GLN A 166 24.98 -5.02 -8.92
CA GLN A 166 25.32 -5.56 -10.25
C GLN A 166 25.92 -6.98 -10.35
N ASP A 167 25.96 -7.78 -9.29
CA ASP A 167 26.63 -9.09 -9.30
C ASP A 167 25.72 -10.31 -9.11
N THR A 168 24.41 -10.16 -9.05
CA THR A 168 23.50 -11.30 -8.99
C THR A 168 22.54 -11.27 -10.16
N THR A 169 22.52 -12.36 -10.91
CA THR A 169 21.56 -12.66 -12.00
C THR A 169 20.14 -12.92 -11.47
N ASP A 170 19.84 -12.45 -10.26
CA ASP A 170 18.55 -12.66 -9.62
C ASP A 170 17.60 -11.49 -9.91
N ASP A 171 16.41 -11.88 -10.29
CA ASP A 171 15.31 -11.04 -10.71
C ASP A 171 15.01 -9.90 -9.74
N ASN A 172 14.59 -8.76 -10.26
CA ASN A 172 14.08 -7.64 -9.50
C ASN A 172 13.01 -8.13 -8.50
N VAL A 173 13.25 -7.92 -7.21
CA VAL A 173 12.29 -8.30 -6.17
C VAL A 173 11.24 -7.22 -6.03
N ILE A 174 9.98 -7.60 -6.21
CA ILE A 174 8.83 -6.73 -5.89
C ILE A 174 8.68 -6.67 -4.37
N MET A 175 8.65 -5.46 -3.83
CA MET A 175 8.53 -5.21 -2.40
C MET A 175 7.38 -4.28 -2.09
N LEU A 176 6.70 -4.51 -0.97
CA LEU A 176 5.77 -3.55 -0.39
C LEU A 176 6.53 -2.28 -0.02
N ALA A 177 6.04 -1.13 -0.50
CA ALA A 177 6.66 0.18 -0.32
C ALA A 177 5.87 1.09 0.62
N ASP A 178 4.53 0.99 0.60
CA ASP A 178 3.63 1.78 1.45
C ASP A 178 2.37 0.97 1.78
N GLU A 179 1.79 1.20 2.96
CA GLU A 179 0.61 0.54 3.49
C GLU A 179 -0.43 1.53 4.07
#